data_593cccf967c3b1a6019d4b5e80ae4831
#
_entry.id   593cccf967c3b1a6019d4b5e80ae4831
#
_cell.length_a   1.000
_cell.length_b   1.000
_cell.length_c   1.000
_cell.angle_alpha   90.00
_cell.angle_beta   90.00
_cell.angle_gamma   90.00
#
_symmetry.space_group_name_H-M   'P 1'
#
loop_
_entity.id
_entity.type
_entity.pdbx_description
1 polymer ?
#
loop_
_entity_poly.entity_id
_entity_poly.type
_entity_poly.pdbx_seq_one_letter_code
_entity_poly.pdbx_strand_id
1 'polypeptide(L)'
;MKQKEQKSMIIDSIKSFERYKEFQKGFDKVYEFLRKNDLHTLELGNHPIVENDVWCTISESEGRDIATLPQMEVHDSFVDIHILLEGDETIGWKDRAKCDNLQMAQYNEAQDIALFDEMPE
;
A
#
# COMPACT_ATOMS: atom_id res chain seq x y z
N MET A 1 6.48 20.69 -9.87
CA MET A 1 5.15 20.45 -10.48
C MET A 1 4.28 19.70 -9.48
N LYS A 2 3.11 20.21 -9.24
CA LYS A 2 2.18 19.56 -8.33
C LYS A 2 1.74 18.23 -8.96
N GLN A 3 1.95 17.14 -8.28
CA GLN A 3 1.54 15.83 -8.75
C GLN A 3 0.01 15.76 -8.82
N LYS A 4 -0.51 15.29 -9.93
CA LYS A 4 -1.95 15.06 -10.03
C LYS A 4 -2.36 13.98 -9.04
N GLU A 5 -3.46 14.22 -8.37
CA GLU A 5 -4.07 13.23 -7.50
C GLU A 5 -4.35 11.96 -8.30
N GLN A 6 -3.82 10.85 -7.83
CA GLN A 6 -4.06 9.56 -8.46
C GLN A 6 -5.38 9.01 -8.01
N LYS A 7 -6.25 8.75 -8.98
CA LYS A 7 -7.60 8.25 -8.74
C LYS A 7 -7.75 6.77 -9.05
N SER A 8 -6.71 6.14 -9.56
CA SER A 8 -6.77 4.74 -9.97
C SER A 8 -5.76 3.88 -9.22
N MET A 9 -6.14 2.67 -9.00
CA MET A 9 -5.30 1.63 -8.43
C MET A 9 -4.59 0.88 -9.56
N ILE A 10 -3.35 0.48 -9.34
CA ILE A 10 -2.61 -0.37 -10.26
C ILE A 10 -2.67 -1.80 -9.74
N ILE A 11 -3.07 -2.73 -10.61
CA ILE A 11 -3.01 -4.18 -10.34
C ILE A 11 -2.21 -4.80 -11.46
N ASP A 12 -1.11 -5.47 -11.11
CA ASP A 12 -0.26 -6.12 -12.08
C ASP A 12 0.49 -7.29 -11.45
N SER A 13 1.09 -8.12 -12.30
CA SER A 13 1.99 -9.17 -11.84
C SER A 13 3.28 -8.56 -11.31
N ILE A 14 3.83 -9.14 -10.23
CA ILE A 14 5.13 -8.74 -9.69
C ILE A 14 6.24 -8.84 -10.74
N LYS A 15 6.11 -9.76 -11.70
CA LYS A 15 7.07 -9.92 -12.80
C LYS A 15 7.12 -8.70 -13.72
N SER A 16 6.08 -7.89 -13.73
CA SER A 16 5.98 -6.68 -14.53
C SER A 16 6.45 -5.42 -13.77
N PHE A 17 6.96 -5.57 -12.56
CA PHE A 17 7.31 -4.43 -11.71
C PHE A 17 8.32 -3.50 -12.38
N GLU A 18 9.22 -4.02 -13.21
CA GLU A 18 10.21 -3.23 -13.92
C GLU A 18 9.60 -2.05 -14.67
N ARG A 19 8.40 -2.22 -15.23
CA ARG A 19 7.75 -1.13 -15.98
C ARG A 19 7.35 0.05 -15.11
N TYR A 20 7.30 -0.14 -13.78
CA TYR A 20 6.91 0.89 -12.82
C TYR A 20 8.08 1.51 -12.06
N LYS A 21 9.30 1.09 -12.32
CA LYS A 21 10.47 1.51 -11.52
C LYS A 21 10.74 3.01 -11.55
N GLU A 22 10.26 3.71 -12.56
CA GLU A 22 10.38 5.16 -12.68
C GLU A 22 9.06 5.89 -12.46
N PHE A 23 8.02 5.16 -12.09
CA PHE A 23 6.69 5.70 -11.91
C PHE A 23 6.63 6.71 -10.76
N GLN A 24 7.35 6.46 -9.70
CA GLN A 24 7.40 7.31 -8.52
C GLN A 24 8.75 7.16 -7.83
N LYS A 25 9.16 8.22 -7.12
CA LYS A 25 10.39 8.20 -6.35
C LYS A 25 10.39 7.04 -5.36
N GLY A 26 11.45 6.26 -5.37
CA GLY A 26 11.61 5.10 -4.50
C GLY A 26 11.24 3.78 -5.16
N PHE A 27 10.46 3.78 -6.24
CA PHE A 27 10.08 2.53 -6.92
C PHE A 27 11.27 1.81 -7.54
N ASP A 28 12.28 2.53 -8.00
CA ASP A 28 13.52 1.93 -8.49
C ASP A 28 14.23 1.15 -7.39
N LYS A 29 14.20 1.64 -6.16
CA LYS A 29 14.79 0.97 -5.01
C LYS A 29 14.00 -0.28 -4.61
N VAL A 30 12.68 -0.22 -4.69
CA VAL A 30 11.83 -1.40 -4.48
C VAL A 30 12.13 -2.45 -5.54
N TYR A 31 12.24 -2.06 -6.81
CA TYR A 31 12.57 -2.98 -7.89
C TYR A 31 13.90 -3.70 -7.64
N GLU A 32 14.94 -2.97 -7.26
CA GLU A 32 16.25 -3.55 -6.94
C GLU A 32 16.16 -4.52 -5.75
N PHE A 33 15.40 -4.16 -4.73
CA PHE A 33 15.20 -5.03 -3.57
C PHE A 33 14.50 -6.33 -3.97
N LEU A 34 13.48 -6.25 -4.81
CA LEU A 34 12.74 -7.43 -5.28
C LEU A 34 13.62 -8.33 -6.18
N ARG A 35 14.55 -7.74 -6.92
CA ARG A 35 15.48 -8.51 -7.73
C ARG A 35 16.51 -9.28 -6.90
N LYS A 36 16.95 -8.68 -5.80
CA LYS A 36 18.04 -9.20 -4.96
C LYS A 36 17.58 -10.13 -3.86
N ASN A 37 16.30 -10.14 -3.55
CA ASN A 37 15.76 -10.89 -2.43
C ASN A 37 14.58 -11.75 -2.87
N ASP A 38 14.54 -12.97 -2.35
CA ASP A 38 13.34 -13.79 -2.40
C ASP A 38 12.51 -13.46 -1.17
N LEU A 39 11.35 -12.83 -1.37
CA LEU A 39 10.51 -12.39 -0.27
C LEU A 39 10.04 -13.53 0.63
N HIS A 40 9.93 -14.75 0.08
CA HIS A 40 9.54 -15.92 0.85
C HIS A 40 10.60 -16.34 1.89
N THR A 41 11.83 -15.88 1.73
CA THR A 41 12.93 -16.20 2.65
C THR A 41 13.17 -15.15 3.71
N LEU A 42 12.50 -14.00 3.61
CA LEU A 42 12.66 -12.93 4.58
C LEU A 42 11.87 -13.22 5.85
N GLU A 43 12.44 -12.83 6.97
CA GLU A 43 11.77 -12.97 8.27
C GLU A 43 10.59 -12.00 8.38
N LEU A 44 9.63 -12.35 9.24
CA LEU A 44 8.54 -11.44 9.57
C LEU A 44 9.11 -10.17 10.20
N GLY A 45 8.50 -9.04 9.85
CA GLY A 45 8.90 -7.75 10.38
C GLY A 45 9.33 -6.78 9.30
N ASN A 46 9.95 -5.70 9.73
CA ASN A 46 10.34 -4.59 8.88
C ASN A 46 11.75 -4.76 8.32
N HIS A 47 11.86 -4.54 7.02
CA HIS A 47 13.13 -4.60 6.29
C HIS A 47 13.37 -3.24 5.60
N PRO A 48 14.23 -2.38 6.18
CA PRO A 48 14.53 -1.09 5.54
C PRO A 48 15.21 -1.27 4.19
N ILE A 49 14.80 -0.48 3.22
CA ILE A 49 15.41 -0.44 1.87
C ILE A 49 16.16 0.88 1.70
N VAL A 50 15.51 1.99 1.97
CA VAL A 50 16.12 3.31 2.08
C VAL A 50 15.68 3.89 3.41
N GLU A 51 16.62 4.24 4.27
CA GLU A 51 16.32 4.68 5.63
C GLU A 51 15.26 5.77 5.64
N ASN A 52 14.20 5.56 6.42
CA ASN A 52 13.05 6.45 6.60
C ASN A 52 12.20 6.74 5.36
N ASP A 53 12.59 6.24 4.18
CA ASP A 53 11.88 6.55 2.93
C ASP A 53 11.20 5.33 2.31
N VAL A 54 11.87 4.18 2.32
CA VAL A 54 11.39 2.96 1.66
C VAL A 54 11.64 1.78 2.57
N TRP A 55 10.63 0.99 2.82
CA TRP A 55 10.77 -0.24 3.60
C TRP A 55 9.80 -1.31 3.13
N CYS A 56 10.13 -2.55 3.47
CA CYS A 56 9.29 -3.71 3.21
C CYS A 56 8.91 -4.34 4.54
N THR A 57 7.64 -4.58 4.76
CA THR A 57 7.16 -5.29 5.94
C THR A 57 6.62 -6.65 5.51
N ILE A 58 7.18 -7.71 6.07
CA ILE A 58 6.67 -9.06 5.87
C ILE A 58 5.75 -9.38 7.03
N SER A 59 4.50 -9.68 6.73
CA SER A 59 3.49 -9.99 7.74
C SER A 59 2.73 -11.25 7.39
N GLU A 60 2.16 -11.87 8.40
CA GLU A 60 1.31 -13.03 8.29
C GLU A 60 0.07 -12.78 9.14
N SER A 61 -1.09 -12.89 8.53
CA SER A 61 -2.34 -12.64 9.25
C SER A 61 -3.49 -13.40 8.61
N GLU A 62 -4.51 -13.65 9.41
CA GLU A 62 -5.80 -14.12 8.90
C GLU A 62 -6.58 -12.93 8.36
N GLY A 63 -7.35 -13.16 7.30
CA GLY A 63 -8.24 -12.16 6.76
C GLY A 63 -9.40 -11.86 7.73
N ARG A 64 -10.09 -10.78 7.47
CA ARG A 64 -11.28 -10.39 8.22
C ARG A 64 -12.49 -10.40 7.30
N ASP A 65 -13.64 -10.73 7.89
CA ASP A 65 -14.92 -10.58 7.21
C ASP A 65 -15.14 -9.09 6.92
N ILE A 66 -15.67 -8.77 5.75
CA ILE A 66 -15.93 -7.38 5.35
C ILE A 66 -16.83 -6.66 6.37
N ALA A 67 -17.75 -7.38 6.98
CA ALA A 67 -18.64 -6.81 8.02
C ALA A 67 -17.89 -6.35 9.27
N THR A 68 -16.68 -6.85 9.50
CA THR A 68 -15.85 -6.52 10.66
C THR A 68 -14.71 -5.56 10.33
N LEU A 69 -14.56 -5.18 9.06
CA LEU A 69 -13.55 -4.22 8.67
C LEU A 69 -13.86 -2.86 9.31
N PRO A 70 -12.90 -2.28 10.02
CA PRO A 70 -13.16 -1.05 10.74
C PRO A 70 -13.35 0.14 9.82
N GLN A 71 -12.52 0.29 8.80
CA GLN A 71 -12.48 1.52 8.02
C GLN A 71 -11.62 1.36 6.77
N MET A 72 -11.85 2.24 5.79
CA MET A 72 -10.95 2.43 4.66
C MET A 72 -9.84 3.40 5.04
N GLU A 73 -8.63 3.18 4.54
CA GLU A 73 -7.50 4.04 4.87
C GLU A 73 -6.90 4.72 3.66
N VAL A 74 -6.29 5.88 3.87
CA VAL A 74 -5.56 6.64 2.85
C VAL A 74 -4.23 7.11 3.41
N HIS A 75 -3.29 7.33 2.51
CA HIS A 75 -1.97 7.88 2.80
C HIS A 75 -1.69 9.05 1.86
N ASP A 76 -1.10 10.12 2.37
CA ASP A 76 -0.77 11.31 1.57
C ASP A 76 0.71 11.36 1.17
N SER A 77 1.59 10.88 2.03
CA SER A 77 3.04 10.99 1.83
C SER A 77 3.69 9.73 1.27
N PHE A 78 3.12 8.56 1.57
CA PHE A 78 3.67 7.28 1.16
C PHE A 78 2.72 6.52 0.26
N VAL A 79 3.27 5.62 -0.52
CA VAL A 79 2.51 4.71 -1.38
C VAL A 79 2.67 3.29 -0.84
N ASP A 80 1.55 2.58 -0.73
CA ASP A 80 1.55 1.18 -0.36
C ASP A 80 1.64 0.29 -1.60
N ILE A 81 2.53 -0.68 -1.52
CA ILE A 81 2.64 -1.76 -2.50
C ILE A 81 2.32 -3.05 -1.75
N HIS A 82 1.22 -3.69 -2.14
CA HIS A 82 0.79 -4.96 -1.55
C HIS A 82 1.22 -6.12 -2.43
N ILE A 83 1.96 -7.06 -1.86
CA ILE A 83 2.41 -8.26 -2.56
C ILE A 83 1.93 -9.48 -1.78
N LEU A 84 1.09 -10.29 -2.40
CA LEU A 84 0.62 -11.53 -1.80
C LEU A 84 1.64 -12.63 -2.08
N LEU A 85 2.19 -13.21 -1.01
CA LEU A 85 3.17 -14.28 -1.13
C LEU A 85 2.52 -15.66 -1.07
N GLU A 86 1.56 -15.86 -0.19
CA GLU A 86 0.84 -17.12 -0.01
C GLU A 86 -0.60 -16.87 0.38
N GLY A 87 -1.48 -17.80 0.02
CA GLY A 87 -2.89 -17.75 0.36
C GLY A 87 -3.72 -16.88 -0.58
N ASP A 88 -4.88 -16.49 -0.09
CA ASP A 88 -5.81 -15.65 -0.83
C ASP A 88 -6.07 -14.36 -0.03
N GLU A 89 -6.16 -13.26 -0.72
CA GLU A 89 -6.45 -11.97 -0.11
C GLU A 89 -7.40 -11.17 -0.98
N THR A 90 -8.42 -10.62 -0.35
CA THR A 90 -9.32 -9.67 -1.00
C THR A 90 -9.12 -8.31 -0.35
N ILE A 91 -8.76 -7.33 -1.14
CA ILE A 91 -8.52 -5.97 -0.68
C ILE A 91 -9.64 -5.08 -1.18
N GLY A 92 -10.30 -4.38 -0.27
CA GLY A 92 -11.33 -3.41 -0.63
C GLY A 92 -10.72 -2.11 -1.12
N TRP A 93 -11.29 -1.57 -2.18
CA TRP A 93 -10.86 -0.30 -2.75
C TRP A 93 -12.05 0.59 -3.03
N LYS A 94 -11.83 1.89 -2.85
CA LYS A 94 -12.77 2.93 -3.23
C LYS A 94 -12.00 4.19 -3.60
N ASP A 95 -12.41 4.88 -4.66
CA ASP A 95 -11.81 6.16 -5.01
C ASP A 95 -12.00 7.15 -3.85
N ARG A 96 -10.91 7.71 -3.36
CA ARG A 96 -10.92 8.66 -2.25
C ARG A 96 -11.88 9.82 -2.51
N ALA A 97 -11.94 10.29 -3.75
CA ALA A 97 -12.82 11.40 -4.13
C ALA A 97 -14.30 11.08 -4.01
N LYS A 98 -14.65 9.79 -3.96
CA LYS A 98 -16.04 9.32 -3.78
C LYS A 98 -16.39 9.01 -2.33
N CYS A 99 -15.46 9.16 -1.41
CA CYS A 99 -15.71 8.93 0.01
C CYS A 99 -16.45 10.13 0.59
N ASP A 100 -17.63 9.88 1.15
CA ASP A 100 -18.53 10.93 1.65
C ASP A 100 -18.31 11.28 3.12
N ASN A 101 -17.63 10.43 3.85
CA ASN A 101 -17.48 10.55 5.30
C ASN A 101 -16.20 11.26 5.70
N LEU A 102 -15.93 12.39 5.07
CA LEU A 102 -14.67 13.14 5.22
C LEU A 102 -14.48 13.68 6.64
N GLN A 103 -15.54 14.01 7.36
CA GLN A 103 -15.43 14.53 8.71
C GLN A 103 -14.92 13.49 9.71
N MET A 104 -14.93 12.23 9.36
CA MET A 104 -14.35 11.17 10.19
C MET A 104 -12.84 11.07 10.01
N ALA A 105 -12.32 11.67 8.95
CA ALA A 105 -10.92 11.53 8.57
C ALA A 105 -10.08 12.67 9.10
N GLN A 106 -9.51 12.50 10.28
CA GLN A 106 -8.43 13.35 10.73
C GLN A 106 -7.12 12.74 10.27
N TYR A 107 -6.42 13.46 9.41
CA TYR A 107 -5.13 12.99 8.91
C TYR A 107 -4.06 13.07 9.99
N ASN A 108 -3.42 11.93 10.27
CA ASN A 108 -2.32 11.84 11.20
C ASN A 108 -1.00 11.91 10.43
N GLU A 109 -0.32 13.03 10.48
CA GLU A 109 0.92 13.24 9.74
C GLU A 109 2.06 12.33 10.20
N ALA A 110 2.13 12.01 11.48
CA ALA A 110 3.18 11.14 12.02
C ALA A 110 3.08 9.72 11.50
N GLN A 111 1.87 9.22 11.28
CA GLN A 111 1.60 7.87 10.77
C GLN A 111 1.26 7.86 9.29
N ASP A 112 1.10 9.02 8.66
CA ASP A 112 0.67 9.18 7.27
C ASP A 112 -0.61 8.41 6.97
N ILE A 113 -1.65 8.59 7.80
CA ILE A 113 -2.88 7.84 7.67
C ILE A 113 -4.10 8.68 8.02
N ALA A 114 -5.17 8.49 7.26
CA ALA A 114 -6.51 8.89 7.63
C ALA A 114 -7.44 7.71 7.39
N LEU A 115 -8.44 7.56 8.24
CA LEU A 115 -9.41 6.47 8.18
C LEU A 115 -10.78 7.03 7.84
N PHE A 116 -11.43 6.41 6.87
CA PHE A 116 -12.80 6.75 6.46
C PHE A 116 -13.75 5.64 6.84
N ASP A 117 -14.88 6.00 7.44
CA ASP A 117 -15.96 5.06 7.72
C ASP A 117 -16.77 4.84 6.43
N GLU A 118 -16.20 4.09 5.51
CA GLU A 118 -16.72 3.84 4.18
C GLU A 118 -16.62 2.36 3.82
N MET A 119 -17.54 1.90 2.98
CA MET A 119 -17.49 0.54 2.44
C MET A 119 -16.79 0.57 1.08
N PRO A 120 -16.02 -0.48 0.73
CA PRO A 120 -15.41 -0.60 -0.60
C PRO A 120 -16.45 -0.62 -1.71
N GLU A 121 -16.04 -0.17 -2.87
CA GLU A 121 -16.84 -0.33 -4.07
C GLU A 121 -16.92 -1.79 -4.52
#